data_d4cbcb1452587dc9e60d3146ec0a5183
#
_entry.id   d4cbcb1452587dc9e60d3146ec0a5183
#
_cell.length_a   1.000
_cell.length_b   1.000
_cell.length_c   1.000
_cell.angle_alpha   90.00
_cell.angle_beta   90.00
_cell.angle_gamma   90.00
#
_symmetry.space_group_name_H-M   'P 1'
#
loop_
_entity.id
_entity.type
_entity.pdbx_description
1 polymer ?
#
loop_
_entity_poly.entity_id
_entity_poly.type
_entity_poly.pdbx_seq_one_letter_code
_entity_poly.pdbx_strand_id
1 'polypeptide(L)'
;EDWRDCHAAGVAPPEVWISAVAGPALRDALTARIARVFDGARVRIAASEDATAGLRNGYRDPTQLGTDRWVGAVGARHLWPDTALLLVTAGTATTLDIVTPDGLFAGGLILPGLTLMMRALSRNTAQLPEVDVSYLSAGDVIAPPWADNTQDAIALGCVIAQAGAIAQTWMALQKQCPGPARCVLSGGARAALGPHLRMPFQMHDNLVLLGLQVLARASREGAATLA
;
A
#
# COMPACT_ATOMS: atom_id res chain seq x y z
N GLU A 1 28.92 3.81 0.58
CA GLU A 1 29.33 3.54 1.97
C GLU A 1 28.90 2.12 2.33
N ASP A 2 29.87 1.30 2.76
CA ASP A 2 29.61 -0.09 3.12
C ASP A 2 28.91 -0.10 4.50
N TRP A 3 27.70 -0.64 4.58
CA TRP A 3 26.93 -0.74 5.82
C TRP A 3 27.69 -1.46 6.96
N ARG A 4 28.72 -2.23 6.60
CA ARG A 4 29.58 -2.92 7.55
C ARG A 4 30.43 -1.94 8.37
N ASP A 5 30.74 -0.77 7.84
CA ASP A 5 31.58 0.23 8.51
C ASP A 5 30.81 1.06 9.55
N CYS A 6 29.46 0.98 9.56
CA CYS A 6 28.60 1.67 10.52
C CYS A 6 28.51 0.98 11.90
N HIS A 7 29.07 -0.22 12.07
CA HIS A 7 29.08 -0.92 13.34
C HIS A 7 30.43 -0.76 14.05
N ALA A 8 30.67 0.43 14.59
CA ALA A 8 31.75 0.63 15.54
C ALA A 8 31.53 -0.24 16.78
N ALA A 9 32.61 -0.81 17.33
CA ALA A 9 32.57 -1.64 18.53
C ALA A 9 31.82 -0.92 19.66
N GLY A 10 30.75 -1.53 20.16
CA GLY A 10 29.91 -1.01 21.24
C GLY A 10 28.49 -0.56 20.85
N VAL A 11 28.11 -0.61 19.57
CA VAL A 11 26.72 -0.37 19.14
C VAL A 11 25.89 -1.65 19.26
N ALA A 12 24.72 -1.54 19.88
CA ALA A 12 23.80 -2.68 19.99
C ALA A 12 23.39 -3.19 18.58
N PRO A 13 23.21 -4.53 18.41
CA PRO A 13 22.78 -5.08 17.13
C PRO A 13 21.49 -4.42 16.62
N PRO A 14 21.37 -4.16 15.31
CA PRO A 14 20.21 -3.49 14.76
C PRO A 14 18.95 -4.36 14.89
N GLU A 15 17.84 -3.71 15.11
CA GLU A 15 16.51 -4.31 14.96
C GLU A 15 16.00 -4.04 13.56
N VAL A 16 15.72 -5.10 12.80
CA VAL A 16 15.27 -5.04 11.40
C VAL A 16 13.81 -5.45 11.32
N TRP A 17 12.97 -4.54 10.89
CA TRP A 17 11.55 -4.79 10.69
C TRP A 17 11.24 -5.09 9.22
N ILE A 18 10.43 -6.12 8.98
CA ILE A 18 10.06 -6.59 7.64
C ILE A 18 8.54 -6.64 7.54
N SER A 19 7.98 -6.05 6.48
CA SER A 19 6.64 -6.36 6.00
C SER A 19 6.77 -7.22 4.74
N ALA A 20 6.31 -8.46 4.79
CA ALA A 20 6.40 -9.39 3.67
C ALA A 20 5.09 -10.15 3.49
N VAL A 21 4.45 -9.94 2.34
CA VAL A 21 3.30 -10.72 1.86
C VAL A 21 3.73 -11.88 0.96
N ALA A 22 5.02 -11.99 0.69
CA ALA A 22 5.61 -13.11 -0.04
C ALA A 22 5.63 -14.38 0.84
N GLY A 23 5.56 -15.55 0.19
CA GLY A 23 5.54 -16.83 0.87
C GLY A 23 6.73 -17.08 1.80
N PRO A 24 6.63 -18.10 2.67
CA PRO A 24 7.63 -18.36 3.73
C PRO A 24 9.05 -18.51 3.21
N ALA A 25 9.25 -19.12 2.05
CA ALA A 25 10.59 -19.34 1.48
C ALA A 25 11.36 -18.02 1.21
N LEU A 26 10.68 -16.97 0.67
CA LEU A 26 11.33 -15.69 0.43
C LEU A 26 11.60 -14.95 1.74
N ARG A 27 10.69 -15.04 2.71
CA ARG A 27 10.85 -14.46 4.04
C ARG A 27 12.07 -15.09 4.76
N ASP A 28 12.21 -16.41 4.71
CA ASP A 28 13.30 -17.13 5.34
C ASP A 28 14.65 -16.81 4.67
N ALA A 29 14.67 -16.75 3.33
CA ALA A 29 15.85 -16.33 2.58
C ALA A 29 16.28 -14.89 2.92
N LEU A 30 15.32 -13.95 3.05
CA LEU A 30 15.60 -12.58 3.44
C LEU A 30 16.16 -12.51 4.87
N THR A 31 15.54 -13.22 5.81
CA THR A 31 16.00 -13.29 7.21
C THR A 31 17.42 -13.84 7.31
N ALA A 32 17.71 -14.93 6.60
CA ALA A 32 19.05 -15.51 6.55
C ALA A 32 20.09 -14.53 5.95
N ARG A 33 19.70 -13.78 4.91
CA ARG A 33 20.56 -12.76 4.32
C ARG A 33 20.86 -11.61 5.29
N ILE A 34 19.85 -11.14 6.02
CA ILE A 34 20.00 -10.09 7.02
C ILE A 34 20.96 -10.55 8.13
N ALA A 35 20.79 -11.76 8.67
CA ALA A 35 21.66 -12.31 9.69
C ALA A 35 23.14 -12.45 9.25
N ARG A 36 23.37 -12.65 7.94
CA ARG A 36 24.74 -12.69 7.37
C ARG A 36 25.39 -11.33 7.22
N VAL A 37 24.58 -10.27 7.02
CA VAL A 37 25.08 -8.90 6.79
C VAL A 37 25.21 -8.14 8.11
N PHE A 38 24.29 -8.37 9.04
CA PHE A 38 24.22 -7.68 10.31
C PHE A 38 24.34 -8.71 11.44
N ASP A 39 25.54 -8.86 11.99
CA ASP A 39 25.79 -9.80 13.08
C ASP A 39 24.95 -9.45 14.31
N GLY A 40 24.28 -10.45 14.88
CA GLY A 40 23.39 -10.28 16.03
C GLY A 40 22.08 -9.53 15.75
N ALA A 41 21.76 -9.18 14.49
CA ALA A 41 20.53 -8.45 14.16
C ALA A 41 19.27 -9.19 14.65
N ARG A 42 18.37 -8.44 15.27
CA ARG A 42 17.03 -8.92 15.65
C ARG A 42 16.05 -8.68 14.52
N VAL A 43 15.61 -9.74 13.85
CA VAL A 43 14.61 -9.61 12.77
C VAL A 43 13.21 -9.72 13.37
N ARG A 44 12.39 -8.69 13.11
CA ARG A 44 10.97 -8.63 13.44
C ARG A 44 10.14 -8.67 12.15
N ILE A 45 9.22 -9.59 12.08
CA ILE A 45 8.29 -9.68 10.96
C ILE A 45 6.97 -9.07 11.42
N ALA A 46 6.56 -8.00 10.75
CA ALA A 46 5.28 -7.37 11.02
C ALA A 46 4.15 -8.34 10.65
N ALA A 47 3.11 -8.33 11.44
CA ALA A 47 1.88 -9.09 11.21
C ALA A 47 0.69 -8.16 11.37
N SER A 48 -0.45 -8.54 10.82
CA SER A 48 -1.72 -7.88 11.11
C SER A 48 -2.20 -8.32 12.48
N GLU A 49 -2.50 -7.36 13.32
CA GLU A 49 -2.88 -7.55 14.73
C GLU A 49 -4.29 -7.03 14.95
N ASP A 50 -4.90 -7.35 16.09
CA ASP A 50 -6.21 -6.83 16.49
C ASP A 50 -6.18 -5.31 16.68
N ALA A 51 -5.10 -4.81 17.30
CA ALA A 51 -4.86 -3.39 17.47
C ALA A 51 -3.37 -3.09 17.66
N THR A 52 -2.91 -1.98 17.11
CA THR A 52 -1.56 -1.45 17.33
C THR A 52 -1.47 0.02 16.95
N ALA A 53 -0.64 0.80 17.65
CA ALA A 53 -0.32 2.20 17.31
C ALA A 53 -1.55 3.09 17.02
N GLY A 54 -2.63 2.93 17.78
CA GLY A 54 -3.87 3.70 17.62
C GLY A 54 -4.75 3.25 16.44
N LEU A 55 -4.45 2.12 15.83
CA LEU A 55 -5.26 1.47 14.79
C LEU A 55 -5.87 0.17 15.34
N ARG A 56 -7.14 -0.08 15.04
CA ARG A 56 -7.88 -1.31 15.36
C ARG A 56 -8.27 -2.01 14.06
N ASN A 57 -8.14 -3.33 14.04
CA ASN A 57 -8.48 -4.14 12.87
C ASN A 57 -9.97 -4.50 12.88
N GLY A 58 -10.69 -4.07 11.85
CA GLY A 58 -12.11 -4.33 11.69
C GLY A 58 -12.44 -5.58 10.86
N TYR A 59 -11.45 -6.36 10.44
CA TYR A 59 -11.70 -7.63 9.77
C TYR A 59 -12.34 -8.63 10.73
N ARG A 60 -13.25 -9.46 10.23
CA ARG A 60 -13.86 -10.56 11.01
C ARG A 60 -12.82 -11.55 11.52
N ASP A 61 -11.79 -11.77 10.72
CA ASP A 61 -10.60 -12.52 11.07
C ASP A 61 -9.39 -11.62 10.77
N PRO A 62 -8.77 -11.02 11.80
CA PRO A 62 -7.65 -10.10 11.66
C PRO A 62 -6.46 -10.69 10.90
N THR A 63 -6.28 -12.01 10.95
CA THR A 63 -5.15 -12.70 10.29
C THR A 63 -5.25 -12.72 8.77
N GLN A 64 -6.46 -12.49 8.22
CA GLN A 64 -6.69 -12.43 6.78
C GLN A 64 -6.32 -11.08 6.15
N LEU A 65 -6.12 -10.04 6.96
CA LEU A 65 -5.67 -8.75 6.45
C LEU A 65 -4.20 -8.83 6.03
N GLY A 66 -3.91 -8.49 4.78
CA GLY A 66 -2.54 -8.44 4.27
C GLY A 66 -1.67 -7.47 5.08
N THR A 67 -0.50 -7.93 5.48
CA THR A 67 0.42 -7.18 6.35
C THR A 67 0.84 -5.84 5.75
N ASP A 68 1.03 -5.75 4.44
CA ASP A 68 1.36 -4.52 3.73
C ASP A 68 0.24 -3.47 3.85
N ARG A 69 -1.01 -3.90 3.74
CA ARG A 69 -2.19 -3.04 3.91
C ARG A 69 -2.30 -2.54 5.35
N TRP A 70 -2.14 -3.45 6.33
CA TRP A 70 -2.16 -3.13 7.75
C TRP A 70 -1.06 -2.13 8.12
N VAL A 71 0.18 -2.45 7.78
CA VAL A 71 1.34 -1.60 8.09
C VAL A 71 1.26 -0.26 7.37
N GLY A 72 0.80 -0.23 6.11
CA GLY A 72 0.52 1.01 5.39
C GLY A 72 -0.51 1.88 6.09
N ALA A 73 -1.57 1.27 6.63
CA ALA A 73 -2.60 1.97 7.40
C ALA A 73 -2.06 2.53 8.72
N VAL A 74 -1.19 1.79 9.43
CA VAL A 74 -0.48 2.29 10.62
C VAL A 74 0.33 3.55 10.28
N GLY A 75 1.07 3.52 9.17
CA GLY A 75 1.84 4.68 8.72
C GLY A 75 0.95 5.88 8.37
N ALA A 76 -0.15 5.64 7.69
CA ALA A 76 -1.10 6.69 7.32
C ALA A 76 -1.79 7.28 8.55
N ARG A 77 -2.24 6.44 9.49
CA ARG A 77 -2.86 6.90 10.75
C ARG A 77 -1.93 7.77 11.58
N HIS A 78 -0.65 7.45 11.59
CA HIS A 78 0.38 8.25 12.26
C HIS A 78 0.51 9.66 11.66
N LEU A 79 0.43 9.78 10.33
CA LEU A 79 0.51 11.08 9.63
C LEU A 79 -0.77 11.91 9.79
N TRP A 80 -1.92 11.25 9.79
CA TRP A 80 -3.22 11.91 9.81
C TRP A 80 -4.12 11.30 10.90
N PRO A 81 -3.82 11.61 12.16
CA PRO A 81 -4.69 11.22 13.26
C PRO A 81 -6.07 11.88 13.09
N ASP A 82 -7.11 11.20 13.59
CA ASP A 82 -8.49 11.71 13.63
C ASP A 82 -9.10 12.12 12.28
N THR A 83 -8.57 11.55 11.18
CA THR A 83 -8.99 11.81 9.81
C THR A 83 -9.51 10.52 9.18
N ALA A 84 -10.62 10.59 8.46
CA ALA A 84 -11.07 9.50 7.62
C ALA A 84 -10.11 9.32 6.42
N LEU A 85 -9.61 8.10 6.18
CA LEU A 85 -8.62 7.85 5.15
C LEU A 85 -9.15 6.84 4.12
N LEU A 86 -8.99 7.18 2.85
CA LEU A 86 -8.99 6.24 1.74
C LEU A 86 -7.54 6.04 1.29
N LEU A 87 -6.98 4.87 1.56
CA LEU A 87 -5.62 4.52 1.14
C LEU A 87 -5.71 3.72 -0.14
N VAL A 88 -5.14 4.24 -1.21
CA VAL A 88 -5.08 3.61 -2.52
C VAL A 88 -3.65 3.19 -2.79
N THR A 89 -3.41 1.88 -2.89
CA THR A 89 -2.09 1.35 -3.24
C THR A 89 -2.15 0.70 -4.63
N ALA A 90 -1.64 1.39 -5.63
CA ALA A 90 -1.63 0.94 -7.02
C ALA A 90 -0.35 0.14 -7.33
N GLY A 91 -0.39 -1.16 -7.06
CA GLY A 91 0.70 -2.12 -7.27
C GLY A 91 0.34 -3.25 -8.23
N THR A 92 0.84 -4.46 -7.97
CA THR A 92 0.44 -5.69 -8.68
C THR A 92 -1.06 -5.94 -8.52
N ALA A 93 -1.60 -5.73 -7.32
CA ALA A 93 -3.01 -5.48 -7.08
C ALA A 93 -3.19 -3.99 -6.75
N THR A 94 -4.36 -3.43 -7.03
CA THR A 94 -4.76 -2.12 -6.51
C THR A 94 -5.66 -2.35 -5.31
N THR A 95 -5.25 -1.86 -4.15
CA THR A 95 -6.05 -1.92 -2.92
C THR A 95 -6.64 -0.57 -2.57
N LEU A 96 -7.83 -0.59 -2.00
CA LEU A 96 -8.58 0.58 -1.55
C LEU A 96 -8.95 0.31 -0.09
N ASP A 97 -8.26 0.93 0.86
CA ASP A 97 -8.37 0.64 2.28
C ASP A 97 -8.99 1.82 3.02
N ILE A 98 -9.94 1.55 3.90
CA ILE A 98 -10.67 2.53 4.68
C ILE A 98 -10.19 2.51 6.13
N VAL A 99 -9.77 3.67 6.61
CA VAL A 99 -9.53 3.92 8.04
C VAL A 99 -10.46 5.04 8.50
N THR A 100 -11.23 4.77 9.55
CA THR A 100 -12.15 5.75 10.13
C THR A 100 -11.42 6.75 11.05
N PRO A 101 -12.00 7.92 11.36
CA PRO A 101 -11.36 8.91 12.22
C PRO A 101 -11.00 8.40 13.62
N ASP A 102 -11.77 7.45 14.16
CA ASP A 102 -11.50 6.82 15.45
C ASP A 102 -10.47 5.69 15.40
N GLY A 103 -9.80 5.51 14.24
CA GLY A 103 -8.72 4.54 14.06
C GLY A 103 -9.18 3.10 13.82
N LEU A 104 -10.36 2.87 13.25
CA LEU A 104 -10.77 1.55 12.80
C LEU A 104 -10.33 1.34 11.33
N PHE A 105 -9.54 0.31 11.06
CA PHE A 105 -9.38 -0.24 9.71
C PHE A 105 -10.68 -0.96 9.35
N ALA A 106 -11.60 -0.26 8.71
CA ALA A 106 -12.96 -0.75 8.48
C ALA A 106 -13.04 -1.83 7.41
N GLY A 107 -12.01 -1.97 6.58
CA GLY A 107 -11.96 -2.91 5.46
C GLY A 107 -11.51 -2.24 4.18
N GLY A 108 -11.74 -2.89 3.04
CA GLY A 108 -11.33 -2.33 1.76
C GLY A 108 -11.68 -3.22 0.58
N LEU A 109 -11.20 -2.82 -0.59
CA LEU A 109 -11.36 -3.55 -1.85
C LEU A 109 -9.99 -3.97 -2.39
N ILE A 110 -9.96 -5.06 -3.12
CA ILE A 110 -8.77 -5.52 -3.85
C ILE A 110 -9.19 -5.70 -5.31
N LEU A 111 -8.52 -4.98 -6.19
CA LEU A 111 -8.69 -5.05 -7.64
C LEU A 111 -7.42 -5.59 -8.30
N PRO A 112 -7.50 -6.21 -9.47
CA PRO A 112 -6.29 -6.45 -10.28
C PRO A 112 -5.60 -5.12 -10.55
N GLY A 113 -4.27 -5.04 -10.41
CA GLY A 113 -3.52 -3.83 -10.78
C GLY A 113 -3.59 -3.56 -12.28
N LEU A 114 -3.26 -2.34 -12.74
CA LEU A 114 -3.40 -1.91 -14.13
C LEU A 114 -2.70 -2.88 -15.11
N THR A 115 -1.45 -3.22 -14.85
CA THR A 115 -0.70 -4.18 -15.69
C THR A 115 -1.39 -5.53 -15.77
N LEU A 116 -1.93 -6.01 -14.65
CA LEU A 116 -2.64 -7.29 -14.61
C LEU A 116 -3.95 -7.24 -15.40
N MET A 117 -4.71 -6.13 -15.29
CA MET A 117 -5.95 -5.93 -16.05
C MET A 117 -5.67 -5.92 -17.56
N MET A 118 -4.69 -5.14 -18.02
CA MET A 118 -4.31 -5.04 -19.43
C MET A 118 -3.85 -6.40 -19.98
N ARG A 119 -2.95 -7.09 -19.25
CA ARG A 119 -2.47 -8.42 -19.64
C ARG A 119 -3.56 -9.49 -19.63
N ALA A 120 -4.55 -9.39 -18.76
CA ALA A 120 -5.66 -10.34 -18.75
C ALA A 120 -6.47 -10.28 -20.04
N LEU A 121 -6.63 -9.10 -20.64
CA LEU A 121 -7.33 -8.93 -21.92
C LEU A 121 -6.56 -9.60 -23.08
N SER A 122 -5.26 -9.33 -23.21
CA SER A 122 -4.47 -9.93 -24.29
C SER A 122 -4.34 -11.45 -24.16
N ARG A 123 -4.21 -11.98 -22.94
CA ARG A 123 -4.05 -13.42 -22.71
C ARG A 123 -5.32 -14.24 -22.90
N ASN A 124 -6.49 -13.63 -22.71
CA ASN A 124 -7.78 -14.33 -22.73
C ASN A 124 -8.62 -13.99 -23.97
N THR A 125 -8.07 -13.26 -24.94
CA THR A 125 -8.74 -12.92 -26.20
C THR A 125 -7.80 -13.17 -27.37
N ALA A 126 -8.36 -13.61 -28.51
CA ALA A 126 -7.55 -14.00 -29.67
C ALA A 126 -6.93 -12.82 -30.45
N GLN A 127 -7.48 -11.62 -30.31
CA GLN A 127 -7.15 -10.49 -31.19
C GLN A 127 -6.76 -9.20 -30.48
N LEU A 128 -6.84 -9.15 -29.14
CA LEU A 128 -6.45 -7.94 -28.41
C LEU A 128 -4.91 -7.87 -28.25
N PRO A 129 -4.30 -6.73 -28.59
CA PRO A 129 -2.86 -6.55 -28.44
C PRO A 129 -2.46 -6.53 -26.97
N GLU A 130 -1.21 -6.87 -26.68
CA GLU A 130 -0.61 -6.62 -25.38
C GLU A 130 -0.33 -5.12 -25.21
N VAL A 131 -0.86 -4.55 -24.13
CA VAL A 131 -0.64 -3.15 -23.74
C VAL A 131 0.01 -3.15 -22.36
N ASP A 132 1.07 -2.40 -22.18
CA ASP A 132 1.77 -2.22 -20.90
C ASP A 132 1.39 -0.90 -20.24
N VAL A 133 1.52 -0.82 -18.91
CA VAL A 133 1.21 0.39 -18.14
C VAL A 133 2.07 1.59 -18.54
N SER A 134 3.26 1.37 -19.09
CA SER A 134 4.11 2.43 -19.64
C SER A 134 3.49 3.15 -20.86
N TYR A 135 2.51 2.52 -21.50
CA TYR A 135 1.71 3.15 -22.56
C TYR A 135 0.91 4.36 -22.02
N LEU A 136 0.54 4.33 -20.73
CA LEU A 136 -0.04 5.47 -20.04
C LEU A 136 1.10 6.38 -19.57
N SER A 137 1.54 7.27 -20.44
CA SER A 137 2.54 8.28 -20.07
C SER A 137 2.04 9.10 -18.90
N ALA A 138 2.92 9.38 -17.93
CA ALA A 138 2.56 10.18 -16.76
C ALA A 138 2.10 11.58 -17.18
N GLY A 139 0.85 11.90 -16.90
CA GLY A 139 0.25 13.21 -17.19
C GLY A 139 -0.65 13.26 -18.42
N ASP A 140 -0.67 12.25 -19.26
CA ASP A 140 -1.56 12.22 -20.42
C ASP A 140 -2.97 11.79 -20.00
N VAL A 141 -3.91 12.71 -20.10
CA VAL A 141 -5.35 12.41 -20.00
C VAL A 141 -5.87 12.21 -21.40
N ILE A 142 -6.26 11.00 -21.74
CA ILE A 142 -6.88 10.72 -23.03
C ILE A 142 -8.23 11.45 -23.06
N ALA A 143 -8.37 12.41 -23.96
CA ALA A 143 -9.60 13.16 -24.19
C ALA A 143 -10.04 13.01 -25.64
N PRO A 144 -11.31 12.67 -25.92
CA PRO A 144 -12.43 12.43 -25.01
C PRO A 144 -12.29 11.18 -24.14
N PRO A 145 -13.17 10.95 -23.15
CA PRO A 145 -13.08 9.80 -22.22
C PRO A 145 -13.48 8.44 -22.88
N TRP A 146 -13.26 8.32 -24.18
CA TRP A 146 -13.37 7.11 -24.98
C TRP A 146 -12.32 7.15 -26.08
N ALA A 147 -11.84 6.00 -26.50
CA ALA A 147 -10.81 5.86 -27.50
C ALA A 147 -11.40 5.44 -28.86
N ASP A 148 -10.66 5.75 -29.93
CA ASP A 148 -10.98 5.41 -31.32
C ASP A 148 -10.07 4.32 -31.90
N ASN A 149 -9.21 3.74 -31.05
CA ASN A 149 -8.35 2.62 -31.40
C ASN A 149 -8.26 1.61 -30.23
N THR A 150 -7.87 0.37 -30.53
CA THR A 150 -7.92 -0.74 -29.58
C THR A 150 -6.93 -0.57 -28.42
N GLN A 151 -5.73 -0.06 -28.65
CA GLN A 151 -4.72 0.08 -27.60
C GLN A 151 -5.15 1.11 -26.56
N ASP A 152 -5.58 2.29 -27.01
CA ASP A 152 -6.12 3.32 -26.13
C ASP A 152 -7.38 2.85 -25.41
N ALA A 153 -8.27 2.11 -26.11
CA ALA A 153 -9.48 1.58 -25.49
C ALA A 153 -9.17 0.61 -24.33
N ILE A 154 -8.16 -0.25 -24.49
CA ILE A 154 -7.69 -1.14 -23.42
C ILE A 154 -7.10 -0.34 -22.27
N ALA A 155 -6.16 0.56 -22.55
CA ALA A 155 -5.47 1.35 -21.54
C ALA A 155 -6.44 2.23 -20.75
N LEU A 156 -7.25 3.01 -21.46
CA LEU A 156 -8.22 3.92 -20.88
C LEU A 156 -9.32 3.17 -20.12
N GLY A 157 -9.80 2.06 -20.66
CA GLY A 157 -10.81 1.22 -20.00
C GLY A 157 -10.33 0.69 -18.63
N CYS A 158 -9.10 0.19 -18.56
CA CYS A 158 -8.48 -0.27 -17.30
C CYS A 158 -8.32 0.88 -16.30
N VAL A 159 -7.85 2.04 -16.74
CA VAL A 159 -7.68 3.22 -15.88
C VAL A 159 -9.01 3.73 -15.36
N ILE A 160 -10.00 3.89 -16.24
CA ILE A 160 -11.34 4.40 -15.85
C ILE A 160 -12.02 3.43 -14.90
N ALA A 161 -11.87 2.11 -15.08
CA ALA A 161 -12.41 1.13 -14.15
C ALA A 161 -11.85 1.30 -12.73
N GLN A 162 -10.54 1.51 -12.60
CA GLN A 162 -9.92 1.75 -11.30
C GLN A 162 -10.25 3.13 -10.73
N ALA A 163 -10.18 4.19 -11.55
CA ALA A 163 -10.56 5.54 -11.12
C ALA A 163 -12.01 5.61 -10.67
N GLY A 164 -12.92 4.89 -11.36
CA GLY A 164 -14.31 4.75 -10.97
C GLY A 164 -14.50 4.05 -9.63
N ALA A 165 -13.76 2.95 -9.38
CA ALA A 165 -13.79 2.25 -8.10
C ALA A 165 -13.28 3.16 -6.96
N ILE A 166 -12.20 3.90 -7.18
CA ILE A 166 -11.65 4.86 -6.22
C ILE A 166 -12.67 5.97 -5.93
N ALA A 167 -13.27 6.58 -6.96
CA ALA A 167 -14.25 7.65 -6.80
C ALA A 167 -15.51 7.16 -6.06
N GLN A 168 -16.00 5.96 -6.36
CA GLN A 168 -17.15 5.36 -5.68
C GLN A 168 -16.84 5.11 -4.19
N THR A 169 -15.65 4.58 -3.89
CA THR A 169 -15.23 4.32 -2.52
C THR A 169 -15.03 5.62 -1.74
N TRP A 170 -14.49 6.66 -2.39
CA TRP A 170 -14.36 8.00 -1.82
C TRP A 170 -15.71 8.60 -1.43
N MET A 171 -16.70 8.56 -2.33
CA MET A 171 -18.04 9.05 -2.03
C MET A 171 -18.70 8.28 -0.87
N ALA A 172 -18.50 6.96 -0.82
CA ALA A 172 -19.00 6.14 0.27
C ALA A 172 -18.35 6.51 1.61
N LEU A 173 -17.02 6.73 1.63
CA LEU A 173 -16.30 7.17 2.81
C LEU A 173 -16.82 8.50 3.33
N GLN A 174 -16.96 9.52 2.47
CA GLN A 174 -17.45 10.84 2.86
C GLN A 174 -18.88 10.80 3.42
N LYS A 175 -19.72 9.90 2.90
CA LYS A 175 -21.08 9.70 3.39
C LYS A 175 -21.10 9.04 4.77
N GLN A 176 -20.22 8.08 5.03
CA GLN A 176 -20.19 7.31 6.28
C GLN A 176 -19.40 8.02 7.40
N CYS A 177 -18.38 8.79 7.03
CA CYS A 177 -17.52 9.52 7.94
C CYS A 177 -17.58 11.03 7.61
N PRO A 178 -18.64 11.73 7.99
CA PRO A 178 -18.72 13.18 7.78
C PRO A 178 -17.63 13.88 8.59
N GLY A 179 -16.85 14.75 7.93
CA GLY A 179 -15.74 15.47 8.56
C GLY A 179 -14.47 15.44 7.69
N PRO A 180 -13.30 15.69 8.29
CA PRO A 180 -12.04 15.65 7.56
C PRO A 180 -11.76 14.27 6.96
N ALA A 181 -11.56 14.24 5.64
CA ALA A 181 -11.24 13.03 4.91
C ALA A 181 -10.08 13.25 3.95
N ARG A 182 -9.24 12.24 3.74
CA ARG A 182 -8.11 12.26 2.80
C ARG A 182 -8.10 11.00 1.95
N CYS A 183 -7.85 11.20 0.65
CA CYS A 183 -7.45 10.11 -0.24
C CYS A 183 -5.94 10.16 -0.41
N VAL A 184 -5.27 9.05 -0.13
CA VAL A 184 -3.81 8.92 -0.26
C VAL A 184 -3.51 7.89 -1.33
N LEU A 185 -2.82 8.31 -2.38
CA LEU A 185 -2.47 7.48 -3.54
C LEU A 185 -0.99 7.09 -3.49
N SER A 186 -0.71 5.81 -3.49
CA SER A 186 0.63 5.23 -3.44
C SER A 186 0.81 4.09 -4.45
N GLY A 187 1.99 3.51 -4.52
CA GLY A 187 2.31 2.39 -5.41
C GLY A 187 2.87 2.82 -6.77
N GLY A 188 3.39 1.85 -7.51
CA GLY A 188 4.12 2.10 -8.76
C GLY A 188 3.27 2.67 -9.91
N ALA A 189 1.98 2.35 -9.95
CA ALA A 189 1.07 2.83 -11.00
C ALA A 189 0.31 4.14 -10.62
N ARG A 190 0.65 4.78 -9.48
CA ARG A 190 -0.01 6.01 -9.03
C ARG A 190 0.03 7.16 -10.05
N ALA A 191 1.14 7.27 -10.79
CA ALA A 191 1.30 8.30 -11.81
C ALA A 191 0.33 8.11 -12.99
N ALA A 192 0.02 6.87 -13.35
CA ALA A 192 -0.95 6.56 -14.39
C ALA A 192 -2.40 6.78 -13.94
N LEU A 193 -2.72 6.58 -12.65
CA LEU A 193 -4.06 6.75 -12.11
C LEU A 193 -4.38 8.21 -11.75
N GLY A 194 -3.43 8.93 -11.18
CA GLY A 194 -3.63 10.27 -10.65
C GLY A 194 -4.35 11.25 -11.59
N PRO A 195 -3.92 11.39 -12.86
CA PRO A 195 -4.55 12.28 -13.82
C PRO A 195 -6.05 12.01 -14.08
N HIS A 196 -6.51 10.78 -13.81
CA HIS A 196 -7.89 10.35 -14.03
C HIS A 196 -8.79 10.46 -12.78
N LEU A 197 -8.22 10.83 -11.63
CA LEU A 197 -8.98 11.06 -10.41
C LEU A 197 -9.55 12.47 -10.38
N ARG A 198 -10.86 12.59 -10.35
CA ARG A 198 -11.58 13.87 -10.29
C ARG A 198 -11.96 14.29 -8.87
N MET A 199 -11.13 13.92 -7.90
CA MET A 199 -11.33 14.20 -6.49
C MET A 199 -9.99 14.59 -5.85
N PRO A 200 -9.98 15.30 -4.71
CA PRO A 200 -8.74 15.63 -4.02
C PRO A 200 -8.01 14.37 -3.57
N PHE A 201 -6.73 14.27 -3.85
CA PHE A 201 -5.86 13.21 -3.36
C PHE A 201 -4.45 13.73 -3.10
N GLN A 202 -3.70 13.02 -2.27
CA GLN A 202 -2.28 13.26 -2.04
C GLN A 202 -1.49 12.03 -2.46
N MET A 203 -0.39 12.23 -3.17
CA MET A 203 0.56 11.16 -3.42
C MET A 203 1.47 11.01 -2.20
N HIS A 204 1.67 9.78 -1.76
CA HIS A 204 2.61 9.48 -0.69
C HIS A 204 3.37 8.19 -1.01
N ASP A 205 4.69 8.29 -0.90
CA ASP A 205 5.56 7.15 -1.05
C ASP A 205 5.85 6.52 0.31
N ASN A 206 6.04 5.19 0.30
CA ASN A 206 6.61 4.48 1.44
C ASN A 206 5.76 4.46 2.73
N LEU A 207 4.41 4.50 2.64
CA LEU A 207 3.55 4.34 3.83
C LEU A 207 3.87 3.08 4.63
N VAL A 208 4.22 1.99 3.95
CA VAL A 208 4.62 0.74 4.61
C VAL A 208 5.91 0.91 5.41
N LEU A 209 6.91 1.59 4.86
CA LEU A 209 8.17 1.86 5.59
C LEU A 209 7.93 2.77 6.79
N LEU A 210 7.07 3.78 6.64
CA LEU A 210 6.67 4.63 7.76
C LEU A 210 5.92 3.81 8.83
N GLY A 211 5.01 2.93 8.43
CA GLY A 211 4.30 2.04 9.35
C GLY A 211 5.25 1.11 10.12
N LEU A 212 6.24 0.52 9.44
CA LEU A 212 7.28 -0.26 10.11
C LEU A 212 8.07 0.58 11.13
N GLN A 213 8.39 1.84 10.81
CA GLN A 213 9.05 2.74 11.75
C GLN A 213 8.19 3.03 12.98
N VAL A 214 6.89 3.24 12.80
CA VAL A 214 5.94 3.46 13.90
C VAL A 214 5.85 2.22 14.80
N LEU A 215 5.73 1.02 14.22
CA LEU A 215 5.72 -0.25 14.95
C LEU A 215 7.02 -0.47 15.73
N ALA A 216 8.16 -0.16 15.13
CA ALA A 216 9.47 -0.27 15.78
C ALA A 216 9.59 0.66 17.00
N ARG A 217 9.07 1.87 16.92
CA ARG A 217 9.03 2.82 18.06
C ARG A 217 8.11 2.33 19.17
N ALA A 218 6.88 1.93 18.83
CA ALA A 218 5.91 1.40 19.80
C ALA A 218 6.42 0.16 20.55
N SER A 219 7.13 -0.75 19.85
CA SER A 219 7.75 -1.92 20.46
C SER A 219 8.83 -1.57 21.50
N ARG A 220 9.61 -0.52 21.26
CA ARG A 220 10.65 -0.05 22.19
C ARG A 220 10.06 0.63 23.42
N GLU A 221 9.02 1.44 23.24
CA GLU A 221 8.32 2.12 24.32
C GLU A 221 7.61 1.14 25.24
N GLY A 222 6.94 0.13 24.68
CA GLY A 222 6.32 -0.97 25.45
C GLY A 222 7.34 -1.81 26.23
N ALA A 223 8.51 -2.06 25.68
CA ALA A 223 9.58 -2.77 26.37
C ALA A 223 10.20 -1.95 27.52
N ALA A 224 10.28 -0.62 27.36
CA ALA A 224 10.81 0.29 28.40
C ALA A 224 9.84 0.46 29.59
N THR A 225 8.55 0.23 29.39
CA THR A 225 7.53 0.34 30.47
C THR A 225 7.45 -0.91 31.33
N LEU A 226 8.01 -2.03 30.87
CA LEU A 226 8.00 -3.33 31.57
C LEU A 226 9.34 -3.64 32.27
N ALA A 227 10.35 -2.80 32.15
CA ALA A 227 11.66 -2.90 32.80
C ALA A 227 11.80 -1.93 33.98
#